data_b111c7523e018f21915c2e618d92b26d
#
_entry.id   b111c7523e018f21915c2e618d92b26d
#
_cell.length_a   1.000
_cell.length_b   1.000
_cell.length_c   1.000
_cell.angle_alpha   90.00
_cell.angle_beta   90.00
_cell.angle_gamma   90.00
#
_symmetry.space_group_name_H-M   'P 1'
#
loop_
_entity.id
_entity.type
_entity.pdbx_description
1 polymer ?
#
loop_
_entity_poly.entity_id
_entity_poly.type
_entity_poly.pdbx_seq_one_letter_code
_entity_poly.pdbx_strand_id
1 'polypeptide(L)'
;MTTRTRIGSSAAAALVLAATLLFATASALAAPARQANAPYPWPVKPFDQPHPIRGSFGDPRTLFHGPPNARTLLSGSGSFTFHTGVDISAPDGSPVYPVESGIVRSVSHDWIAVDSGNGRAFQYWHITSTVSVGEHVDAQTTVLGHIIRGNQHVHLTELDNSVSVNPLAAGHLSPYTDTTVPAVTSIRFRTSVTGVDLMPEFLRGRVELLASVADQPMLKVPAPWTDMPVTPALVTWQIQRAGTGKIVVPSHTAYDVRDHLPAPTAFWQVYARGTHQNMSVFGKHYSYMQPGLFLLRLTPGGFDTRTLSDAVYELVVTATDIRGSHSSTMQRFSVHNRPGVSGA
;
A
#
# COMPACT_ATOMS: atom_id res chain seq x y z
N MET A 1 76.41 -51.41 -42.87
CA MET A 1 75.99 -52.67 -42.22
C MET A 1 74.61 -52.39 -41.64
N THR A 2 73.60 -52.68 -42.47
CA THR A 2 72.62 -53.80 -42.37
C THR A 2 72.11 -53.97 -40.88
N THR A 3 70.84 -53.78 -40.56
CA THR A 3 69.75 -54.70 -40.94
C THR A 3 68.40 -54.15 -40.38
N ARG A 4 67.44 -54.15 -41.25
CA ARG A 4 66.04 -54.64 -41.24
C ARG A 4 65.14 -54.51 -39.94
N THR A 5 64.13 -53.70 -40.11
CA THR A 5 62.67 -53.94 -40.13
C THR A 5 62.08 -55.08 -39.27
N ARG A 6 61.11 -54.77 -38.50
CA ARG A 6 59.81 -55.51 -38.45
C ARG A 6 58.67 -54.66 -37.91
N ILE A 7 57.60 -54.71 -38.66
CA ILE A 7 56.26 -54.17 -38.38
C ILE A 7 55.57 -55.06 -37.37
N GLY A 8 54.91 -54.50 -36.42
CA GLY A 8 53.99 -55.14 -35.47
C GLY A 8 52.77 -54.32 -35.22
N SER A 9 51.66 -54.75 -35.90
CA SER A 9 50.30 -54.19 -35.67
C SER A 9 49.81 -54.58 -34.29
N SER A 10 49.27 -53.61 -33.53
CA SER A 10 48.53 -53.91 -32.36
C SER A 10 47.27 -53.01 -32.31
N ALA A 11 46.15 -53.72 -32.24
CA ALA A 11 44.80 -53.19 -32.28
C ALA A 11 44.55 -52.23 -31.10
N ALA A 12 43.99 -51.04 -31.42
CA ALA A 12 43.49 -50.09 -30.42
C ALA A 12 42.13 -50.61 -29.94
N ALA A 13 42.05 -50.99 -28.67
CA ALA A 13 40.80 -51.25 -27.99
C ALA A 13 40.24 -49.90 -27.52
N ALA A 14 39.16 -49.45 -28.12
CA ALA A 14 38.41 -48.27 -27.67
C ALA A 14 37.60 -48.61 -26.40
N LEU A 15 38.02 -48.05 -25.26
CA LEU A 15 37.27 -48.12 -24.02
C LEU A 15 36.22 -47.00 -24.03
N VAL A 16 34.95 -47.38 -24.26
CA VAL A 16 33.81 -46.45 -24.12
C VAL A 16 33.47 -46.35 -22.63
N LEU A 17 33.84 -45.25 -22.01
CA LEU A 17 33.43 -44.89 -20.65
C LEU A 17 32.03 -44.27 -20.71
N ALA A 18 30.99 -45.04 -20.39
CA ALA A 18 29.63 -44.52 -20.21
C ALA A 18 29.56 -43.81 -18.86
N ALA A 19 29.64 -42.48 -18.88
CA ALA A 19 29.37 -41.65 -17.72
C ALA A 19 27.84 -41.54 -17.52
N THR A 20 27.28 -42.34 -16.63
CA THR A 20 25.92 -42.19 -16.14
C THR A 20 25.85 -40.97 -15.23
N LEU A 21 25.34 -39.82 -15.74
CA LEU A 21 24.95 -38.69 -14.94
C LEU A 21 23.69 -39.08 -14.15
N LEU A 22 23.85 -39.35 -12.86
CA LEU A 22 22.74 -39.34 -11.91
C LEU A 22 22.29 -37.86 -11.69
N PHE A 23 21.21 -37.48 -12.33
CA PHE A 23 20.47 -36.30 -11.93
C PHE A 23 19.77 -36.59 -10.59
N ALA A 24 20.35 -36.16 -9.49
CA ALA A 24 19.66 -36.04 -8.20
C ALA A 24 18.62 -34.95 -8.35
N THR A 25 17.37 -35.30 -8.62
CA THR A 25 16.23 -34.40 -8.49
C THR A 25 16.08 -34.08 -7.00
N ALA A 26 16.64 -32.96 -6.57
CA ALA A 26 16.31 -32.39 -5.26
C ALA A 26 14.82 -32.01 -5.32
N SER A 27 13.96 -32.87 -4.77
CA SER A 27 12.59 -32.48 -4.47
C SER A 27 12.67 -31.35 -3.44
N ALA A 28 12.48 -30.11 -3.91
CA ALA A 28 12.24 -29.00 -3.00
C ALA A 28 10.97 -29.38 -2.22
N LEU A 29 11.15 -29.73 -0.95
CA LEU A 29 10.04 -29.83 -0.01
C LEU A 29 9.39 -28.45 -0.02
N ALA A 30 8.23 -28.33 -0.68
CA ALA A 30 7.39 -27.16 -0.55
C ALA A 30 7.16 -26.95 0.96
N ALA A 31 7.55 -25.81 1.48
CA ALA A 31 7.19 -25.43 2.83
C ALA A 31 5.68 -25.67 2.99
N PRO A 32 5.22 -26.24 4.12
CA PRO A 32 3.80 -26.47 4.34
C PRO A 32 3.08 -25.16 4.11
N ALA A 33 2.05 -25.17 3.27
CA ALA A 33 1.20 -23.99 3.06
C ALA A 33 0.72 -23.55 4.43
N ARG A 34 1.05 -22.31 4.79
CA ARG A 34 0.66 -21.74 6.06
C ARG A 34 -0.86 -21.81 6.14
N GLN A 35 -1.37 -22.39 7.21
CA GLN A 35 -2.81 -22.43 7.45
C GLN A 35 -3.28 -20.98 7.55
N ALA A 36 -4.22 -20.57 6.70
CA ALA A 36 -4.79 -19.24 6.75
C ALA A 36 -5.34 -19.00 8.17
N ASN A 37 -4.95 -17.88 8.78
CA ASN A 37 -5.46 -17.50 10.09
C ASN A 37 -6.98 -17.37 10.02
N ALA A 38 -7.68 -17.82 11.06
CA ALA A 38 -9.13 -17.62 11.13
C ALA A 38 -9.45 -16.12 11.23
N PRO A 39 -10.56 -15.66 10.65
CA PRO A 39 -11.05 -14.30 10.86
C PRO A 39 -11.25 -14.01 12.34
N TYR A 40 -11.03 -12.78 12.74
CA TYR A 40 -11.21 -12.31 14.11
C TYR A 40 -12.23 -11.17 14.18
N PRO A 41 -12.91 -11.01 15.35
CA PRO A 41 -13.96 -10.03 15.55
C PRO A 41 -13.41 -8.61 15.74
N TRP A 42 -14.29 -7.63 15.85
CA TRP A 42 -13.96 -6.24 16.14
C TRP A 42 -13.47 -6.05 17.57
N PRO A 43 -12.54 -5.10 17.83
CA PRO A 43 -11.98 -4.84 19.16
C PRO A 43 -12.92 -4.03 20.05
N VAL A 44 -14.06 -3.58 19.56
CA VAL A 44 -15.08 -2.80 20.28
C VAL A 44 -16.46 -3.41 20.05
N LYS A 45 -17.36 -3.25 21.01
CA LYS A 45 -18.73 -3.77 20.88
C LYS A 45 -19.59 -2.92 19.95
N PRO A 46 -20.55 -3.55 19.22
CA PRO A 46 -20.79 -4.99 19.11
C PRO A 46 -19.69 -5.67 18.27
N PHE A 47 -19.23 -6.86 18.68
CA PHE A 47 -18.09 -7.55 18.07
C PHE A 47 -18.41 -8.18 16.71
N ASP A 48 -19.68 -8.46 16.47
CA ASP A 48 -20.23 -9.18 15.31
C ASP A 48 -20.84 -8.23 14.26
N GLN A 49 -20.57 -6.94 14.36
CA GLN A 49 -21.04 -5.91 13.42
C GLN A 49 -19.88 -5.03 12.98
N PRO A 50 -19.87 -4.56 11.71
CA PRO A 50 -18.83 -3.66 11.23
C PRO A 50 -18.94 -2.30 11.92
N HIS A 51 -17.80 -1.68 12.15
CA HIS A 51 -17.66 -0.32 12.68
C HIS A 51 -17.12 0.64 11.60
N PRO A 52 -17.40 1.95 11.72
CA PRO A 52 -16.86 2.93 10.78
C PRO A 52 -15.33 2.99 10.84
N ILE A 53 -14.68 2.93 9.67
CA ILE A 53 -13.23 3.06 9.49
C ILE A 53 -12.94 4.49 9.06
N ARG A 54 -12.23 5.27 9.87
CA ARG A 54 -11.87 6.66 9.54
C ARG A 54 -10.48 6.81 8.94
N GLY A 55 -9.70 5.75 8.93
CA GLY A 55 -8.37 5.68 8.33
C GLY A 55 -8.04 4.25 7.93
N SER A 56 -7.70 4.04 6.67
CA SER A 56 -7.40 2.74 6.10
C SER A 56 -5.93 2.40 6.18
N PHE A 57 -5.62 1.11 6.05
CA PHE A 57 -4.26 0.61 5.95
C PHE A 57 -3.55 1.22 4.73
N GLY A 58 -2.36 1.76 4.94
CA GLY A 58 -1.59 2.43 3.90
C GLY A 58 -1.88 3.92 3.71
N ASP A 59 -2.93 4.49 4.34
CA ASP A 59 -3.17 5.94 4.30
C ASP A 59 -1.88 6.72 4.62
N PRO A 60 -1.62 7.86 3.98
CA PRO A 60 -0.47 8.66 4.36
C PRO A 60 -0.64 9.22 5.77
N ARG A 61 0.39 9.08 6.60
CA ARG A 61 0.51 9.77 7.88
C ARG A 61 1.54 10.87 7.72
N THR A 62 1.07 12.13 7.76
CA THR A 62 1.88 13.30 7.43
C THR A 62 1.91 14.27 8.61
N LEU A 63 3.04 14.33 9.27
CA LEU A 63 3.32 15.30 10.32
C LEU A 63 4.30 16.34 9.79
N PHE A 64 3.79 17.51 9.39
CA PHE A 64 4.62 18.59 8.86
C PHE A 64 5.34 19.35 9.96
N HIS A 65 6.52 19.85 9.67
CA HIS A 65 7.22 20.80 10.50
C HIS A 65 6.54 22.18 10.37
N GLY A 66 5.71 22.53 11.29
CA GLY A 66 4.86 23.73 11.26
C GLY A 66 3.56 23.54 10.47
N PRO A 67 2.75 24.58 10.33
CA PRO A 67 1.48 24.50 9.62
C PRO A 67 1.68 24.10 8.16
N PRO A 68 0.89 23.16 7.62
CA PRO A 68 0.94 22.85 6.20
C PRO A 68 0.59 24.07 5.35
N ASN A 69 1.42 24.38 4.39
CA ASN A 69 1.22 25.42 3.40
C ASN A 69 1.83 24.96 2.06
N ALA A 70 1.66 25.71 0.99
CA ALA A 70 2.15 25.32 -0.33
C ALA A 70 3.64 24.93 -0.32
N ARG A 71 4.47 25.66 0.44
CA ARG A 71 5.92 25.36 0.53
C ARG A 71 6.18 24.06 1.29
N THR A 72 5.59 23.85 2.47
CA THR A 72 5.81 22.63 3.26
C THR A 72 5.21 21.39 2.61
N LEU A 73 4.05 21.50 1.95
CA LEU A 73 3.44 20.42 1.18
C LEU A 73 4.35 19.99 0.01
N LEU A 74 4.95 20.94 -0.72
CA LEU A 74 5.83 20.63 -1.84
C LEU A 74 7.23 20.18 -1.40
N SER A 75 7.78 20.72 -0.31
CA SER A 75 9.09 20.30 0.21
C SER A 75 9.05 18.94 0.90
N GLY A 76 7.88 18.57 1.45
CA GLY A 76 7.73 17.36 2.26
C GLY A 76 8.57 17.42 3.53
N SER A 77 8.68 18.60 4.17
CA SER A 77 9.39 18.78 5.43
C SER A 77 8.55 18.27 6.59
N GLY A 78 9.05 17.25 7.35
CA GLY A 78 8.33 16.62 8.46
C GLY A 78 8.59 15.13 8.61
N SER A 79 7.71 14.44 9.30
CA SER A 79 7.69 12.97 9.43
C SER A 79 6.57 12.40 8.59
N PHE A 80 6.90 11.37 7.80
CA PHE A 80 5.98 10.78 6.84
C PHE A 80 6.09 9.27 6.88
N THR A 81 4.94 8.59 7.01
CA THR A 81 4.86 7.13 7.04
C THR A 81 3.53 6.65 6.49
N PHE A 82 3.45 5.36 6.20
CA PHE A 82 2.19 4.69 5.89
C PHE A 82 1.46 4.35 7.19
N HIS A 83 0.14 4.36 7.14
CA HIS A 83 -0.71 3.90 8.24
C HIS A 83 -0.60 2.39 8.39
N THR A 84 -0.14 1.92 9.54
CA THR A 84 0.23 0.51 9.79
C THR A 84 -0.95 -0.38 10.20
N GLY A 85 -2.16 0.18 10.29
CA GLY A 85 -3.37 -0.50 10.72
C GLY A 85 -4.61 0.19 10.20
N VAL A 86 -5.68 0.11 10.96
CA VAL A 86 -6.96 0.76 10.68
C VAL A 86 -7.45 1.55 11.89
N ASP A 87 -8.03 2.71 11.64
CA ASP A 87 -8.61 3.56 12.68
C ASP A 87 -10.12 3.27 12.80
N ILE A 88 -10.50 2.51 13.80
CA ILE A 88 -11.88 2.07 14.06
C ILE A 88 -12.55 3.11 14.96
N SER A 89 -13.55 3.81 14.43
CA SER A 89 -14.27 4.86 15.15
C SER A 89 -15.13 4.27 16.27
N ALA A 90 -14.95 4.81 17.47
CA ALA A 90 -15.80 4.54 18.63
C ALA A 90 -15.70 5.74 19.61
N PRO A 91 -16.71 5.96 20.45
CA PRO A 91 -16.70 7.08 21.41
C PRO A 91 -15.52 7.03 22.38
N ASP A 92 -15.08 8.21 22.83
CA ASP A 92 -14.13 8.30 23.94
C ASP A 92 -14.62 7.53 25.17
N GLY A 93 -13.71 6.85 25.87
CA GLY A 93 -14.01 6.03 27.02
C GLY A 93 -14.60 4.65 26.67
N SER A 94 -14.83 4.31 25.39
CA SER A 94 -15.28 2.97 25.00
C SER A 94 -14.26 1.93 25.40
N PRO A 95 -14.68 0.79 25.99
CA PRO A 95 -13.76 -0.30 26.30
C PRO A 95 -13.29 -0.98 25.02
N VAL A 96 -12.01 -1.33 25.00
CA VAL A 96 -11.34 -2.04 23.91
C VAL A 96 -10.93 -3.43 24.39
N TYR A 97 -11.16 -4.43 23.54
CA TYR A 97 -10.95 -5.83 23.84
C TYR A 97 -9.95 -6.46 22.88
N PRO A 98 -9.23 -7.52 23.30
CA PRO A 98 -8.39 -8.26 22.38
C PRO A 98 -9.25 -8.96 21.32
N VAL A 99 -8.83 -8.86 20.07
CA VAL A 99 -9.50 -9.55 18.95
C VAL A 99 -9.19 -11.05 18.95
N GLU A 100 -8.07 -11.44 19.54
CA GLU A 100 -7.68 -12.82 19.81
C GLU A 100 -7.10 -12.92 21.24
N SER A 101 -7.26 -14.09 21.87
CA SER A 101 -6.63 -14.36 23.16
C SER A 101 -5.12 -14.41 23.02
N GLY A 102 -4.40 -14.04 24.07
CA GLY A 102 -2.94 -14.03 24.04
C GLY A 102 -2.30 -13.50 25.31
N ILE A 103 -1.02 -13.16 25.19
CA ILE A 103 -0.21 -12.59 26.29
C ILE A 103 0.12 -11.14 25.99
N VAL A 104 -0.12 -10.25 26.92
CA VAL A 104 0.29 -8.85 26.82
C VAL A 104 1.82 -8.76 26.79
N ARG A 105 2.38 -8.31 25.66
CA ARG A 105 3.83 -8.18 25.47
C ARG A 105 4.37 -6.82 25.81
N SER A 106 3.56 -5.79 25.61
CA SER A 106 3.97 -4.41 25.87
C SER A 106 2.77 -3.59 26.29
N VAL A 107 3.00 -2.68 27.22
CA VAL A 107 2.07 -1.64 27.64
C VAL A 107 2.81 -0.32 27.63
N SER A 108 2.23 0.68 26.96
CA SER A 108 2.70 2.05 26.96
C SER A 108 1.59 2.98 27.47
N HIS A 109 1.87 4.27 27.48
CA HIS A 109 0.92 5.25 28.00
C HIS A 109 -0.37 5.33 27.14
N ASP A 110 -0.29 4.97 25.85
CA ASP A 110 -1.39 5.10 24.88
C ASP A 110 -1.54 3.88 23.94
N TRP A 111 -0.83 2.77 24.20
CA TRP A 111 -0.98 1.56 23.41
C TRP A 111 -0.61 0.29 24.15
N ILE A 112 -1.16 -0.84 23.67
CA ILE A 112 -0.94 -2.19 24.20
C ILE A 112 -0.65 -3.13 23.02
N ALA A 113 0.28 -4.08 23.22
CA ALA A 113 0.50 -5.18 22.29
C ALA A 113 0.14 -6.52 22.94
N VAL A 114 -0.62 -7.33 22.20
CA VAL A 114 -1.01 -8.70 22.57
C VAL A 114 -0.40 -9.66 21.55
N ASP A 115 0.35 -10.63 22.02
CA ASP A 115 0.89 -11.73 21.22
C ASP A 115 -0.07 -12.92 21.30
N SER A 116 -0.69 -13.25 20.16
CA SER A 116 -1.65 -14.38 20.04
C SER A 116 -0.94 -15.70 19.68
N GLY A 117 0.39 -15.70 19.57
CA GLY A 117 1.17 -16.88 19.19
C GLY A 117 1.32 -17.05 17.68
N ASN A 118 2.11 -18.05 17.28
CA ASN A 118 2.35 -18.41 15.87
C ASN A 118 2.86 -17.25 15.00
N GLY A 119 3.52 -16.25 15.59
CA GLY A 119 4.00 -15.05 14.92
C GLY A 119 2.94 -13.97 14.73
N ARG A 120 1.73 -14.17 15.23
CA ARG A 120 0.64 -13.21 15.15
C ARG A 120 0.55 -12.36 16.40
N ALA A 121 0.48 -11.05 16.24
CA ALA A 121 0.30 -10.11 17.34
C ALA A 121 -0.58 -8.93 16.90
N PHE A 122 -1.18 -8.27 17.87
CA PHE A 122 -2.04 -7.10 17.65
C PHE A 122 -1.59 -5.95 18.52
N GLN A 123 -1.62 -4.74 17.96
CA GLN A 123 -1.39 -3.50 18.69
C GLN A 123 -2.67 -2.65 18.71
N TYR A 124 -3.02 -2.15 19.88
CA TYR A 124 -4.19 -1.31 20.13
C TYR A 124 -3.71 0.05 20.61
N TRP A 125 -3.85 1.08 19.79
CA TRP A 125 -3.37 2.42 20.09
C TRP A 125 -4.51 3.37 20.47
N HIS A 126 -4.16 4.46 21.12
CA HIS A 126 -5.05 5.49 21.61
C HIS A 126 -5.97 5.00 22.74
N ILE A 127 -5.48 4.09 23.54
CA ILE A 127 -6.18 3.55 24.71
C ILE A 127 -5.33 3.68 25.97
N THR A 128 -6.01 3.92 27.10
CA THR A 128 -5.41 3.71 28.43
C THR A 128 -5.27 2.20 28.68
N SER A 129 -4.36 1.79 29.57
CA SER A 129 -4.23 0.36 29.92
C SER A 129 -4.97 0.03 31.22
N THR A 130 -5.63 -1.15 31.23
CA THR A 130 -6.16 -1.80 32.44
C THR A 130 -5.49 -3.15 32.70
N VAL A 131 -4.53 -3.53 31.86
CA VAL A 131 -3.79 -4.79 31.93
C VAL A 131 -2.28 -4.54 32.09
N SER A 132 -1.55 -5.57 32.47
CA SER A 132 -0.11 -5.53 32.72
C SER A 132 0.66 -6.44 31.77
N VAL A 133 1.94 -6.14 31.54
CA VAL A 133 2.84 -7.01 30.75
C VAL A 133 2.93 -8.38 31.40
N GLY A 134 2.80 -9.43 30.58
CA GLY A 134 2.78 -10.83 30.99
C GLY A 134 1.40 -11.37 31.33
N GLU A 135 0.37 -10.54 31.40
CA GLU A 135 -1.00 -10.96 31.68
C GLU A 135 -1.57 -11.71 30.46
N HIS A 136 -2.29 -12.82 30.76
CA HIS A 136 -3.09 -13.51 29.78
C HIS A 136 -4.43 -12.79 29.61
N VAL A 137 -4.83 -12.53 28.36
CA VAL A 137 -6.07 -11.85 28.02
C VAL A 137 -6.93 -12.73 27.09
N ASP A 138 -8.23 -12.75 27.37
CA ASP A 138 -9.19 -13.52 26.60
C ASP A 138 -9.92 -12.64 25.60
N ALA A 139 -10.02 -13.13 24.35
CA ALA A 139 -10.70 -12.45 23.26
C ALA A 139 -12.12 -12.04 23.67
N GLN A 140 -12.51 -10.82 23.31
CA GLN A 140 -13.86 -10.26 23.53
C GLN A 140 -14.33 -10.20 25.00
N THR A 141 -13.49 -10.63 25.94
CA THR A 141 -13.83 -10.75 27.38
C THR A 141 -13.03 -9.80 28.23
N THR A 142 -11.69 -9.84 28.10
CA THR A 142 -10.81 -8.96 28.88
C THR A 142 -10.86 -7.54 28.34
N VAL A 143 -11.08 -6.56 29.20
CA VAL A 143 -10.95 -5.14 28.81
C VAL A 143 -9.46 -4.80 28.84
N LEU A 144 -8.86 -4.52 27.67
CA LEU A 144 -7.47 -4.05 27.55
C LEU A 144 -7.30 -2.64 28.11
N GLY A 145 -8.30 -1.80 27.85
CA GLY A 145 -8.28 -0.41 28.22
C GLY A 145 -9.46 0.36 27.64
N HIS A 146 -9.36 1.68 27.67
CA HIS A 146 -10.44 2.56 27.20
C HIS A 146 -9.89 3.61 26.25
N ILE A 147 -10.65 3.96 25.21
CA ILE A 147 -10.29 4.99 24.26
C ILE A 147 -10.01 6.30 24.98
N ILE A 148 -8.84 6.85 24.78
CA ILE A 148 -8.39 8.11 25.38
C ILE A 148 -9.24 9.27 24.86
N ARG A 149 -9.62 10.17 25.76
CA ARG A 149 -10.43 11.36 25.45
C ARG A 149 -9.82 12.20 24.32
N GLY A 150 -10.66 12.51 23.32
CA GLY A 150 -10.29 13.29 22.14
C GLY A 150 -9.82 12.46 20.95
N ASN A 151 -9.61 11.14 21.13
CA ASN A 151 -9.21 10.27 20.02
C ASN A 151 -10.40 9.73 19.22
N GLN A 152 -11.52 9.38 19.88
CA GLN A 152 -12.74 8.88 19.24
C GLN A 152 -12.52 7.69 18.30
N HIS A 153 -11.47 6.89 18.54
CA HIS A 153 -11.15 5.67 17.81
C HIS A 153 -10.12 4.83 18.57
N VAL A 154 -10.07 3.56 18.23
CA VAL A 154 -8.90 2.70 18.45
C VAL A 154 -8.20 2.47 17.12
N HIS A 155 -6.88 2.62 17.09
CA HIS A 155 -6.07 2.17 15.97
C HIS A 155 -5.66 0.72 16.22
N LEU A 156 -6.02 -0.17 15.29
CA LEU A 156 -5.69 -1.59 15.32
C LEU A 156 -4.62 -1.90 14.28
N THR A 157 -3.44 -2.37 14.71
CA THR A 157 -2.42 -2.96 13.83
C THR A 157 -2.40 -4.47 14.04
N GLU A 158 -2.47 -5.23 12.97
CA GLU A 158 -2.15 -6.66 12.95
C GLU A 158 -0.73 -6.86 12.46
N LEU A 159 0.01 -7.73 13.16
CA LEU A 159 1.37 -8.12 12.81
C LEU A 159 1.42 -9.61 12.49
N ASP A 160 2.05 -9.94 11.38
CA ASP A 160 2.46 -11.30 11.04
C ASP A 160 3.98 -11.36 10.99
N ASN A 161 4.60 -12.10 11.92
CA ASN A 161 6.06 -12.15 12.10
C ASN A 161 6.70 -10.75 12.12
N SER A 162 6.10 -9.84 12.90
CA SER A 162 6.51 -8.44 13.05
C SER A 162 6.33 -7.55 11.79
N VAL A 163 5.66 -8.05 10.76
CA VAL A 163 5.31 -7.26 9.57
C VAL A 163 3.84 -6.86 9.66
N SER A 164 3.53 -5.59 9.46
CA SER A 164 2.14 -5.13 9.42
C SER A 164 1.42 -5.71 8.21
N VAL A 165 0.26 -6.30 8.43
CA VAL A 165 -0.65 -6.82 7.41
C VAL A 165 -1.96 -6.05 7.43
N ASN A 166 -2.67 -6.05 6.31
CA ASN A 166 -3.91 -5.28 6.19
C ASN A 166 -5.06 -5.94 6.98
N PRO A 167 -5.53 -5.35 8.09
CA PRO A 167 -6.63 -5.93 8.88
C PRO A 167 -7.95 -6.05 8.11
N LEU A 168 -8.13 -5.31 7.02
CA LEU A 168 -9.33 -5.37 6.19
C LEU A 168 -9.24 -6.42 5.07
N ALA A 169 -8.12 -7.12 4.91
CA ALA A 169 -7.99 -8.19 3.93
C ALA A 169 -8.96 -9.34 4.23
N ALA A 170 -9.26 -10.15 3.22
CA ALA A 170 -10.12 -11.31 3.40
C ALA A 170 -9.48 -12.32 4.38
N GLY A 171 -10.26 -12.81 5.34
CA GLY A 171 -9.76 -13.73 6.38
C GLY A 171 -9.17 -13.05 7.61
N HIS A 172 -9.26 -11.73 7.72
CA HIS A 172 -8.82 -10.94 8.88
C HIS A 172 -10.02 -10.39 9.66
N LEU A 173 -10.08 -9.10 9.92
CA LEU A 173 -11.16 -8.45 10.67
C LEU A 173 -12.55 -8.75 10.06
N SER A 174 -13.45 -9.31 10.83
CA SER A 174 -14.76 -9.81 10.35
C SER A 174 -15.88 -9.59 11.39
N PRO A 175 -17.09 -9.27 10.94
CA PRO A 175 -17.49 -9.03 9.55
C PRO A 175 -17.00 -7.67 9.04
N TYR A 176 -16.51 -7.63 7.81
CA TYR A 176 -16.23 -6.40 7.08
C TYR A 176 -16.68 -6.54 5.63
N THR A 177 -17.48 -5.60 5.19
CA THR A 177 -17.95 -5.47 3.81
C THR A 177 -17.60 -4.06 3.32
N ASP A 178 -17.37 -3.92 2.04
CA ASP A 178 -17.20 -2.64 1.38
C ASP A 178 -17.93 -2.71 0.04
N THR A 179 -18.79 -1.75 -0.20
CA THR A 179 -19.55 -1.60 -1.46
C THR A 179 -19.39 -0.21 -2.04
N THR A 180 -18.58 0.63 -1.41
CA THR A 180 -18.22 1.92 -1.96
C THR A 180 -17.30 1.72 -3.17
N VAL A 181 -17.34 2.64 -4.10
CA VAL A 181 -16.51 2.56 -5.30
C VAL A 181 -15.45 3.66 -5.21
N PRO A 182 -14.17 3.31 -5.15
CA PRO A 182 -13.11 4.30 -5.08
C PRO A 182 -13.05 5.15 -6.35
N ALA A 183 -12.52 6.36 -6.25
CA ALA A 183 -12.43 7.30 -7.33
C ALA A 183 -10.98 7.70 -7.64
N VAL A 184 -10.68 7.87 -8.92
CA VAL A 184 -9.53 8.63 -9.39
C VAL A 184 -10.01 10.05 -9.65
N THR A 185 -9.70 10.97 -8.72
CA THR A 185 -10.25 12.33 -8.72
C THR A 185 -9.52 13.29 -9.65
N SER A 186 -8.24 13.02 -9.95
CA SER A 186 -7.50 13.75 -10.98
C SER A 186 -6.28 12.96 -11.46
N ILE A 187 -5.86 13.24 -12.69
CA ILE A 187 -4.61 12.78 -13.28
C ILE A 187 -3.79 14.02 -13.64
N ARG A 188 -2.48 14.02 -13.30
CA ARG A 188 -1.59 15.15 -13.51
C ARG A 188 -0.28 14.69 -14.12
N PHE A 189 0.34 15.61 -14.86
CA PHE A 189 1.68 15.46 -15.41
C PHE A 189 2.56 16.56 -14.82
N ARG A 190 3.76 16.19 -14.36
CA ARG A 190 4.73 17.14 -13.78
C ARG A 190 6.10 16.96 -14.37
N THR A 191 6.90 18.01 -14.33
CA THR A 191 8.34 17.87 -14.55
C THR A 191 8.94 17.02 -13.42
N SER A 192 9.78 16.06 -13.76
CA SER A 192 10.41 15.17 -12.77
C SER A 192 11.45 15.88 -11.88
N VAL A 193 11.93 17.05 -12.28
CA VAL A 193 12.97 17.80 -11.56
C VAL A 193 12.38 18.89 -10.68
N THR A 194 11.48 19.71 -11.21
CA THR A 194 10.97 20.91 -10.52
C THR A 194 9.57 20.69 -9.90
N GLY A 195 8.88 19.61 -10.27
CA GLY A 195 7.52 19.34 -9.79
C GLY A 195 6.46 20.32 -10.33
N VAL A 196 6.78 21.05 -11.40
CA VAL A 196 5.84 21.97 -12.06
C VAL A 196 4.87 21.18 -12.91
N ASP A 197 3.58 21.48 -12.80
CA ASP A 197 2.54 20.85 -13.60
C ASP A 197 2.74 21.17 -15.10
N LEU A 198 2.56 20.16 -15.93
CA LEU A 198 2.71 20.22 -17.37
C LEU A 198 1.33 20.17 -18.03
N MET A 199 1.22 20.89 -19.14
CA MET A 199 0.04 20.80 -20.00
C MET A 199 0.03 19.44 -20.72
N PRO A 200 -1.05 18.66 -20.62
CA PRO A 200 -1.11 17.32 -21.22
C PRO A 200 -0.95 17.32 -22.74
N GLU A 201 -1.20 18.46 -23.41
CA GLU A 201 -1.07 18.61 -24.86
C GLU A 201 0.36 18.63 -25.36
N PHE A 202 1.38 18.81 -24.48
CA PHE A 202 2.76 19.05 -24.90
C PHE A 202 3.77 18.29 -24.01
N LEU A 203 3.64 16.96 -23.91
CA LEU A 203 4.59 16.17 -23.12
C LEU A 203 5.79 15.75 -23.95
N ARG A 204 6.99 15.92 -23.36
CA ARG A 204 8.24 15.44 -23.93
C ARG A 204 9.27 15.11 -22.87
N GLY A 205 10.14 14.14 -23.14
CA GLY A 205 11.21 13.74 -22.25
C GLY A 205 10.70 13.00 -21.02
N ARG A 206 11.32 13.21 -19.87
CA ARG A 206 10.97 12.53 -18.63
C ARG A 206 9.92 13.33 -17.84
N VAL A 207 8.76 12.75 -17.62
CA VAL A 207 7.63 13.35 -16.91
C VAL A 207 7.16 12.47 -15.76
N GLU A 208 6.69 13.05 -14.67
CA GLU A 208 5.97 12.30 -13.62
C GLU A 208 4.51 12.15 -14.01
N LEU A 209 4.01 10.93 -13.93
CA LEU A 209 2.59 10.61 -14.03
C LEU A 209 2.05 10.48 -12.61
N LEU A 210 1.03 11.26 -12.28
CA LEU A 210 0.44 11.34 -10.95
C LEU A 210 -1.05 11.14 -11.02
N ALA A 211 -1.63 10.51 -9.98
CA ALA A 211 -3.08 10.43 -9.81
C ALA A 211 -3.48 10.77 -8.38
N SER A 212 -4.50 11.59 -8.22
CA SER A 212 -5.20 11.72 -6.94
C SER A 212 -6.27 10.65 -6.88
N VAL A 213 -6.30 9.93 -5.76
CA VAL A 213 -7.26 8.85 -5.52
C VAL A 213 -7.97 9.07 -4.19
N ALA A 214 -9.18 8.55 -4.08
CA ALA A 214 -9.94 8.60 -2.84
C ALA A 214 -10.91 7.42 -2.81
N ASP A 215 -11.13 6.90 -1.63
CA ASP A 215 -12.22 5.99 -1.32
C ASP A 215 -13.04 6.58 -0.18
N GLN A 216 -14.26 6.10 0.01
CA GLN A 216 -15.12 6.53 1.10
C GLN A 216 -15.35 5.37 2.06
N PRO A 217 -15.27 5.61 3.38
CA PRO A 217 -15.66 4.59 4.33
C PRO A 217 -17.09 4.10 4.08
N MET A 218 -17.33 2.79 4.03
CA MET A 218 -18.65 2.21 3.82
C MET A 218 -19.67 2.67 4.86
N LEU A 219 -19.27 2.74 6.13
CA LEU A 219 -20.10 3.25 7.21
C LEU A 219 -19.76 4.71 7.50
N LYS A 220 -20.80 5.52 7.69
CA LYS A 220 -20.63 6.93 8.00
C LYS A 220 -19.81 7.13 9.27
N VAL A 221 -18.69 7.79 9.14
CA VAL A 221 -17.81 8.14 10.25
C VAL A 221 -18.42 9.33 11.02
N PRO A 222 -18.46 9.30 12.37
CA PRO A 222 -18.94 10.42 13.17
C PRO A 222 -18.11 11.71 12.96
N ALA A 223 -18.76 12.85 13.17
CA ALA A 223 -18.05 14.14 13.19
C ALA A 223 -16.91 14.15 14.23
N PRO A 224 -15.78 14.84 13.94
CA PRO A 224 -15.53 15.74 12.81
C PRO A 224 -15.01 15.03 11.55
N TRP A 225 -14.98 13.70 11.53
CA TRP A 225 -14.40 12.86 10.46
C TRP A 225 -15.41 12.47 9.36
N THR A 226 -16.62 13.04 9.43
CA THR A 226 -17.66 12.77 8.44
C THR A 226 -17.19 13.13 7.02
N ASP A 227 -17.42 12.23 6.07
CA ASP A 227 -17.11 12.40 4.64
C ASP A 227 -15.61 12.59 4.32
N MET A 228 -14.72 12.26 5.28
CA MET A 228 -13.29 12.26 5.03
C MET A 228 -12.89 11.02 4.23
N PRO A 229 -12.07 11.19 3.17
CA PRO A 229 -11.65 10.08 2.32
C PRO A 229 -10.62 9.19 3.02
N VAL A 230 -10.51 7.94 2.52
CA VAL A 230 -9.42 7.00 2.78
C VAL A 230 -8.75 6.62 1.46
N THR A 231 -7.61 5.90 1.51
CA THR A 231 -6.98 5.41 0.28
C THR A 231 -7.66 4.12 -0.20
N PRO A 232 -7.77 3.91 -1.54
CA PRO A 232 -8.08 2.59 -2.09
C PRO A 232 -6.96 1.60 -1.79
N ALA A 233 -7.23 0.30 -1.93
CA ALA A 233 -6.26 -0.75 -1.63
C ALA A 233 -5.28 -1.05 -2.78
N LEU A 234 -5.69 -0.79 -4.02
CA LEU A 234 -4.90 -1.03 -5.22
C LEU A 234 -5.10 0.10 -6.24
N VAL A 235 -4.00 0.57 -6.85
CA VAL A 235 -4.05 1.49 -7.99
C VAL A 235 -3.15 0.97 -9.10
N THR A 236 -3.74 0.84 -10.30
CA THR A 236 -3.04 0.44 -11.52
C THR A 236 -3.17 1.50 -12.59
N TRP A 237 -2.27 1.48 -13.58
CA TRP A 237 -2.31 2.40 -14.70
C TRP A 237 -1.81 1.72 -15.98
N GLN A 238 -2.28 2.19 -17.12
CA GLN A 238 -1.84 1.79 -18.46
C GLN A 238 -1.93 2.96 -19.43
N ILE A 239 -1.24 2.86 -20.56
CA ILE A 239 -1.37 3.84 -21.65
C ILE A 239 -1.89 3.14 -22.89
N GLN A 240 -2.88 3.74 -23.51
CA GLN A 240 -3.44 3.31 -24.78
C GLN A 240 -3.39 4.45 -25.81
N ARG A 241 -3.44 4.09 -27.10
CA ARG A 241 -3.50 5.06 -28.18
C ARG A 241 -4.92 5.64 -28.28
N ALA A 242 -5.02 6.94 -28.28
CA ALA A 242 -6.31 7.62 -28.40
C ALA A 242 -7.02 7.25 -29.70
N GLY A 243 -8.34 7.09 -29.63
CA GLY A 243 -9.21 6.77 -30.76
C GLY A 243 -9.22 5.30 -31.19
N THR A 244 -8.21 4.50 -30.83
CA THR A 244 -8.17 3.07 -31.16
C THR A 244 -8.24 2.16 -29.95
N GLY A 245 -7.95 2.67 -28.75
CA GLY A 245 -7.87 1.89 -27.53
C GLY A 245 -6.71 0.88 -27.51
N LYS A 246 -5.82 0.89 -28.52
CA LYS A 246 -4.68 -0.03 -28.56
C LYS A 246 -3.74 0.24 -27.38
N ILE A 247 -3.55 -0.73 -26.51
CA ILE A 247 -2.62 -0.67 -25.39
C ILE A 247 -1.19 -0.58 -25.95
N VAL A 248 -0.44 0.43 -25.53
CA VAL A 248 0.97 0.67 -25.90
C VAL A 248 1.91 0.57 -24.70
N VAL A 249 1.40 0.79 -23.50
CA VAL A 249 2.05 0.47 -22.23
C VAL A 249 1.08 -0.40 -21.45
N PRO A 250 1.45 -1.66 -21.12
CA PRO A 250 0.58 -2.57 -20.39
C PRO A 250 0.27 -2.06 -18.98
N SER A 251 -0.67 -2.71 -18.31
CA SER A 251 -1.03 -2.36 -16.93
C SER A 251 0.14 -2.55 -15.98
N HIS A 252 0.38 -1.55 -15.16
CA HIS A 252 1.38 -1.52 -14.09
C HIS A 252 0.70 -1.19 -12.76
N THR A 253 1.22 -1.77 -11.68
CA THR A 253 0.80 -1.43 -10.32
C THR A 253 1.58 -0.21 -9.83
N ALA A 254 0.88 0.82 -9.38
CA ALA A 254 1.46 2.00 -8.74
C ALA A 254 1.37 1.94 -7.22
N TYR A 255 0.31 1.34 -6.69
CA TYR A 255 0.04 1.21 -5.27
C TYR A 255 -0.69 -0.09 -4.99
N ASP A 256 -0.22 -0.86 -4.02
CA ASP A 256 -0.84 -2.11 -3.59
C ASP A 256 -0.59 -2.30 -2.08
N VAL A 257 -1.66 -2.19 -1.30
CA VAL A 257 -1.66 -2.40 0.15
C VAL A 257 -2.73 -3.40 0.56
N ARG A 258 -3.11 -4.27 -0.36
CA ARG A 258 -4.12 -5.30 -0.08
C ARG A 258 -3.67 -6.26 1.01
N ASP A 259 -2.37 -6.52 1.09
CA ASP A 259 -1.78 -7.43 2.08
C ASP A 259 -0.76 -6.72 2.97
N HIS A 260 0.22 -6.02 2.39
CA HIS A 260 1.37 -5.46 3.11
C HIS A 260 1.65 -4.02 2.70
N LEU A 261 2.34 -3.29 3.56
CA LEU A 261 2.82 -1.95 3.25
C LEU A 261 4.09 -1.98 2.40
N PRO A 262 4.30 -0.98 1.55
CA PRO A 262 5.62 -0.68 1.01
C PRO A 262 6.63 -0.41 2.14
N ALA A 263 7.93 -0.57 1.86
CA ALA A 263 8.96 -0.23 2.83
C ALA A 263 8.78 1.22 3.33
N PRO A 264 8.95 1.52 4.63
CA PRO A 264 8.75 2.88 5.17
C PRO A 264 9.56 3.95 4.44
N THR A 265 10.75 3.61 3.95
CA THR A 265 11.62 4.49 3.16
C THR A 265 11.08 4.81 1.76
N ALA A 266 10.07 4.05 1.30
CA ALA A 266 9.45 4.25 -0.01
C ALA A 266 8.33 5.30 -0.02
N PHE A 267 8.02 5.97 1.11
CA PHE A 267 6.89 6.89 1.20
C PHE A 267 6.83 7.87 0.02
N TRP A 268 7.93 8.57 -0.28
CA TRP A 268 8.01 9.53 -1.38
C TRP A 268 8.25 8.92 -2.77
N GLN A 269 8.38 7.60 -2.84
CA GLN A 269 8.33 6.86 -4.11
C GLN A 269 6.88 6.50 -4.47
N VAL A 270 6.05 6.28 -3.47
CA VAL A 270 4.63 5.95 -3.59
C VAL A 270 3.79 7.22 -3.66
N TYR A 271 3.90 8.07 -2.64
CA TYR A 271 3.19 9.34 -2.58
C TYR A 271 4.01 10.47 -3.21
N ALA A 272 3.35 11.35 -3.94
CA ALA A 272 3.98 12.54 -4.49
C ALA A 272 3.95 13.71 -3.49
N ARG A 273 4.83 14.68 -3.68
CA ARG A 273 4.84 15.94 -2.91
C ARG A 273 3.52 16.67 -3.09
N GLY A 274 2.94 17.12 -2.00
CA GLY A 274 1.59 17.66 -1.90
C GLY A 274 0.60 16.73 -1.21
N THR A 275 0.93 15.43 -1.08
CA THR A 275 0.11 14.49 -0.29
C THR A 275 0.04 14.91 1.16
N HIS A 276 -1.16 14.84 1.72
CA HIS A 276 -1.42 15.02 3.15
C HIS A 276 -2.62 14.20 3.59
N GLN A 277 -2.59 13.79 4.86
CA GLN A 277 -3.71 13.08 5.50
C GLN A 277 -4.90 14.00 5.74
N ASN A 278 -6.05 13.42 6.09
CA ASN A 278 -7.13 14.17 6.71
C ASN A 278 -6.59 14.90 7.94
N MET A 279 -6.80 16.20 8.05
CA MET A 279 -6.22 17.00 9.11
C MET A 279 -7.10 18.17 9.49
N SER A 280 -6.92 18.67 10.73
CA SER A 280 -7.55 19.92 11.13
C SER A 280 -6.95 21.10 10.36
N VAL A 281 -7.79 22.05 9.97
CA VAL A 281 -7.32 23.25 9.26
C VAL A 281 -6.50 24.12 10.21
N PHE A 282 -5.19 24.14 9.99
CA PHE A 282 -4.21 25.10 10.53
C PHE A 282 -4.44 25.55 11.97
N GLY A 283 -4.44 24.61 12.92
CA GLY A 283 -4.49 24.93 14.36
C GLY A 283 -5.81 25.48 14.88
N LYS A 284 -6.86 25.45 14.08
CA LYS A 284 -8.22 25.68 14.55
C LYS A 284 -8.83 24.37 15.01
N HIS A 285 -9.63 24.45 16.08
CA HIS A 285 -10.24 23.31 16.76
C HIS A 285 -10.74 22.19 15.84
N TYR A 286 -10.69 20.95 16.34
CA TYR A 286 -11.12 19.68 15.73
C TYR A 286 -12.55 19.65 15.13
N SER A 287 -13.28 20.75 15.18
CA SER A 287 -14.60 20.87 14.57
C SER A 287 -14.60 21.09 13.06
N TYR A 288 -13.44 21.35 12.48
CA TYR A 288 -13.30 21.58 11.05
C TYR A 288 -12.09 20.81 10.49
N MET A 289 -12.37 19.79 9.71
CA MET A 289 -11.36 18.95 9.08
C MET A 289 -11.21 19.31 7.61
N GLN A 290 -9.98 19.26 7.13
CA GLN A 290 -9.66 19.33 5.70
C GLN A 290 -9.49 17.91 5.17
N PRO A 291 -10.20 17.53 4.09
CA PRO A 291 -9.99 16.26 3.44
C PRO A 291 -8.54 16.07 3.00
N GLY A 292 -8.04 14.86 3.16
CA GLY A 292 -6.73 14.48 2.68
C GLY A 292 -6.62 14.56 1.16
N LEU A 293 -5.40 14.76 0.70
CA LEU A 293 -5.04 14.65 -0.71
C LEU A 293 -4.08 13.46 -0.88
N PHE A 294 -4.55 12.39 -1.46
CA PHE A 294 -3.77 11.17 -1.68
C PHE A 294 -3.26 11.16 -3.12
N LEU A 295 -2.12 11.80 -3.33
CA LEU A 295 -1.50 11.96 -4.64
C LEU A 295 -0.43 10.89 -4.83
N LEU A 296 -0.72 9.89 -5.67
CA LEU A 296 0.17 8.78 -5.95
C LEU A 296 1.09 9.07 -7.14
N ARG A 297 2.32 8.57 -7.07
CA ARG A 297 3.23 8.47 -8.22
C ARG A 297 2.92 7.19 -8.98
N LEU A 298 2.45 7.33 -10.21
CA LEU A 298 2.22 6.17 -11.08
C LEU A 298 3.54 5.59 -11.60
N THR A 299 4.56 6.45 -11.74
CA THR A 299 5.87 6.09 -12.27
C THR A 299 6.99 6.66 -11.38
N PRO A 300 7.44 5.92 -10.35
CA PRO A 300 8.60 6.33 -9.57
C PRO A 300 9.82 6.56 -10.49
N GLY A 301 10.45 7.73 -10.37
CA GLY A 301 11.56 8.13 -11.26
C GLY A 301 11.14 8.71 -12.61
N GLY A 302 9.84 8.81 -12.88
CA GLY A 302 9.27 9.42 -14.08
C GLY A 302 9.13 8.48 -15.28
N PHE A 303 8.21 8.83 -16.16
CA PHE A 303 7.95 8.16 -17.44
C PHE A 303 8.74 8.87 -18.56
N ASP A 304 9.42 8.10 -19.39
CA ASP A 304 10.15 8.67 -20.56
C ASP A 304 9.25 8.63 -21.79
N THR A 305 8.74 9.78 -22.20
CA THR A 305 7.87 9.88 -23.38
C THR A 305 8.53 9.42 -24.67
N ARG A 306 9.89 9.39 -24.72
CA ARG A 306 10.65 8.93 -25.89
C ARG A 306 10.44 7.43 -26.20
N THR A 307 9.88 6.68 -25.27
CA THR A 307 9.44 5.30 -25.49
C THR A 307 8.17 5.21 -26.36
N LEU A 308 7.49 6.34 -26.57
CA LEU A 308 6.31 6.47 -27.41
C LEU A 308 6.62 7.28 -28.67
N SER A 309 5.95 6.98 -29.77
CA SER A 309 5.96 7.84 -30.96
C SER A 309 5.16 9.12 -30.71
N ASP A 310 5.42 10.18 -31.50
CA ASP A 310 4.61 11.40 -31.45
C ASP A 310 3.18 11.10 -31.87
N ALA A 311 2.25 11.23 -30.93
CA ALA A 311 0.82 10.98 -31.11
C ALA A 311 0.03 11.38 -29.87
N VAL A 312 -1.30 11.21 -29.96
CA VAL A 312 -2.23 11.37 -28.85
C VAL A 312 -2.48 10.02 -28.16
N TYR A 313 -2.40 10.02 -26.87
CA TYR A 313 -2.56 8.87 -25.99
C TYR A 313 -3.56 9.14 -24.88
N GLU A 314 -3.96 8.10 -24.19
CA GLU A 314 -4.81 8.13 -23.02
C GLU A 314 -4.11 7.36 -21.88
N LEU A 315 -3.87 8.04 -20.78
CA LEU A 315 -3.45 7.43 -19.52
C LEU A 315 -4.71 7.01 -18.78
N VAL A 316 -4.89 5.71 -18.62
CA VAL A 316 -5.99 5.10 -17.87
C VAL A 316 -5.48 4.72 -16.50
N VAL A 317 -6.13 5.20 -15.46
CA VAL A 317 -5.81 4.86 -14.05
C VAL A 317 -7.03 4.22 -13.43
N THR A 318 -6.84 3.09 -12.76
CA THR A 318 -7.88 2.33 -12.08
C THR A 318 -7.57 2.29 -10.59
N ALA A 319 -8.53 2.69 -9.76
CA ALA A 319 -8.51 2.52 -8.31
C ALA A 319 -9.44 1.37 -7.93
N THR A 320 -9.01 0.52 -7.00
CA THR A 320 -9.75 -0.66 -6.54
C THR A 320 -9.72 -0.69 -5.01
N ASP A 321 -10.87 -0.93 -4.38
CA ASP A 321 -10.97 -1.11 -2.92
C ASP A 321 -10.48 -2.50 -2.48
N ILE A 322 -10.52 -2.76 -1.18
CA ILE A 322 -10.08 -4.05 -0.60
C ILE A 322 -11.03 -5.21 -0.93
N ARG A 323 -12.24 -4.95 -1.43
CA ARG A 323 -13.25 -5.96 -1.81
C ARG A 323 -13.37 -6.14 -3.32
N GLY A 324 -12.64 -5.34 -4.13
CA GLY A 324 -12.59 -5.45 -5.58
C GLY A 324 -13.51 -4.50 -6.35
N SER A 325 -14.29 -3.64 -5.66
CA SER A 325 -15.02 -2.56 -6.33
C SER A 325 -14.02 -1.58 -6.92
N HIS A 326 -14.23 -1.13 -8.14
CA HIS A 326 -13.25 -0.30 -8.82
C HIS A 326 -13.87 0.73 -9.75
N SER A 327 -13.14 1.79 -10.01
CA SER A 327 -13.42 2.75 -11.08
C SER A 327 -12.15 3.12 -11.84
N SER A 328 -12.34 3.61 -13.04
CA SER A 328 -11.24 4.07 -13.90
C SER A 328 -11.51 5.48 -14.40
N THR A 329 -10.45 6.27 -14.44
CA THR A 329 -10.44 7.62 -15.06
C THR A 329 -9.37 7.65 -16.14
N MET A 330 -9.64 8.42 -17.19
CA MET A 330 -8.78 8.54 -18.36
C MET A 330 -8.41 10.00 -18.59
N GLN A 331 -7.12 10.25 -18.83
CA GLN A 331 -6.60 11.57 -19.21
C GLN A 331 -5.91 11.49 -20.57
N ARG A 332 -6.39 12.26 -21.55
CA ARG A 332 -5.70 12.45 -22.83
C ARG A 332 -4.45 13.26 -22.67
N PHE A 333 -3.40 12.87 -23.43
CA PHE A 333 -2.17 13.63 -23.53
C PHE A 333 -1.51 13.44 -24.90
N SER A 334 -0.68 14.40 -25.29
CA SER A 334 0.05 14.36 -26.55
C SER A 334 1.56 14.31 -26.33
N VAL A 335 2.23 13.44 -27.06
CA VAL A 335 3.69 13.29 -27.03
C VAL A 335 4.28 14.03 -28.23
N HIS A 336 5.29 14.88 -27.95
CA HIS A 336 6.00 15.70 -28.94
C HIS A 336 7.51 15.60 -28.73
N ASN A 337 8.10 14.44 -29.05
CA ASN A 337 9.53 14.18 -28.84
C ASN A 337 10.41 14.80 -29.94
N ARG A 338 9.88 14.97 -31.16
CA ARG A 338 10.60 15.60 -32.27
C ARG A 338 10.65 17.11 -32.06
N PRO A 339 11.81 17.77 -32.26
CA PRO A 339 11.84 19.22 -32.33
C PRO A 339 10.88 19.67 -33.42
N GLY A 340 9.94 20.57 -33.09
CA GLY A 340 9.11 21.20 -34.11
C GLY A 340 10.05 21.79 -35.16
N VAL A 341 9.87 21.44 -36.43
CA VAL A 341 10.48 22.16 -37.53
C VAL A 341 9.82 23.52 -37.47
N SER A 342 10.52 24.50 -36.88
CA SER A 342 10.13 25.91 -37.02
C SER A 342 10.16 26.18 -38.50
N GLY A 343 8.96 26.25 -39.09
CA GLY A 343 8.84 26.70 -40.48
C GLY A 343 9.50 28.06 -40.65
N ALA A 344 10.43 28.10 -41.54
CA ALA A 344 11.08 29.33 -42.02
C ALA A 344 10.06 30.21 -42.73
#